data_f62f20e7570636f1d3813fcf435645e1
#
_entry.id   f62f20e7570636f1d3813fcf435645e1
#
_cell.length_a   1.000
_cell.length_b   1.000
_cell.length_c   1.000
_cell.angle_alpha   90.00
_cell.angle_beta   90.00
_cell.angle_gamma   90.00
#
_symmetry.space_group_name_H-M   'P 1'
#
loop_
_entity.id
_entity.type
_entity.pdbx_description
1 polymer ?
#
loop_
_entity_poly.entity_id
_entity_poly.type
_entity_poly.pdbx_seq_one_letter_code
_entity_poly.pdbx_strand_id
1 'polypeptide(L)'
;MFDKTFDEGMALVEETARYLDGKGREEARALPRKAAMLYAGESMRVTTRLMQAASWLLVQRAVRDGDMARDDALNERYRLGSREFCLGVTPDDISSLPGALTDLLIRSDNLYRRIARLDDSLFGDQSLAPAGARGQIDALAQAFGK
;
A
#
# COMPACT_ATOMS: atom_id res chain seq x y z
N MET A 1 -5.21 0.50 -17.86
CA MET A 1 -5.32 1.07 -16.50
C MET A 1 -4.36 0.44 -15.50
N PHE A 2 -4.35 -0.88 -15.42
CA PHE A 2 -3.42 -1.58 -14.51
C PHE A 2 -1.96 -1.21 -14.78
N ASP A 3 -1.53 -1.22 -16.03
CA ASP A 3 -0.14 -0.94 -16.40
C ASP A 3 0.29 0.45 -15.94
N LYS A 4 -0.60 1.42 -16.08
CA LYS A 4 -0.30 2.79 -15.67
C LYS A 4 -0.12 2.88 -14.15
N THR A 5 -0.99 2.23 -13.39
CA THR A 5 -0.89 2.20 -11.93
C THR A 5 0.37 1.47 -11.49
N PHE A 6 0.70 0.37 -12.16
CA PHE A 6 1.90 -0.39 -11.87
C PHE A 6 3.16 0.47 -12.09
N ASP A 7 3.24 1.11 -13.25
CA ASP A 7 4.39 1.95 -13.59
C ASP A 7 4.52 3.14 -12.63
N GLU A 8 3.40 3.76 -12.30
CA GLU A 8 3.36 4.86 -11.36
C GLU A 8 3.85 4.42 -9.99
N GLY A 9 3.40 3.27 -9.53
CA GLY A 9 3.81 2.73 -8.23
C GLY A 9 5.30 2.42 -8.17
N MET A 10 5.81 1.76 -9.21
CA MET A 10 7.24 1.41 -9.25
C MET A 10 8.11 2.65 -9.35
N ALA A 11 7.70 3.65 -10.13
CA ALA A 11 8.42 4.91 -10.23
C ALA A 11 8.45 5.63 -8.88
N LEU A 12 7.35 5.60 -8.15
CA LEU A 12 7.27 6.24 -6.84
C LEU A 12 8.15 5.53 -5.81
N VAL A 13 8.21 4.20 -5.87
CA VAL A 13 9.14 3.42 -5.03
C VAL A 13 10.58 3.86 -5.26
N GLU A 14 10.99 3.95 -6.52
CA GLU A 14 12.35 4.37 -6.88
C GLU A 14 12.65 5.78 -6.43
N GLU A 15 11.75 6.69 -6.69
CA GLU A 15 11.90 8.09 -6.31
C GLU A 15 12.04 8.24 -4.79
N THR A 16 11.21 7.52 -4.04
CA THR A 16 11.23 7.56 -2.60
C THR A 16 12.53 7.00 -2.03
N ALA A 17 12.98 5.86 -2.56
CA ALA A 17 14.23 5.27 -2.10
C ALA A 17 15.40 6.21 -2.34
N ARG A 18 15.44 6.84 -3.50
CA ARG A 18 16.48 7.79 -3.87
C ARG A 18 16.49 9.00 -2.95
N TYR A 19 15.30 9.52 -2.64
CA TYR A 19 15.17 10.67 -1.75
C TYR A 19 15.61 10.31 -0.31
N LEU A 20 15.10 9.23 0.23
CA LEU A 20 15.38 8.85 1.62
C LEU A 20 16.83 8.47 1.85
N ASP A 21 17.50 7.89 0.86
CA ASP A 21 18.91 7.52 0.95
C ASP A 21 19.85 8.69 0.65
N GLY A 22 19.35 9.74 0.00
CA GLY A 22 20.17 10.87 -0.43
C GLY A 22 19.76 12.15 0.25
N LYS A 23 19.11 13.02 -0.51
CA LYS A 23 18.77 14.38 -0.06
C LYS A 23 17.92 14.39 1.20
N GLY A 24 17.02 13.43 1.36
CA GLY A 24 16.17 13.34 2.55
C GLY A 24 16.99 13.14 3.82
N ARG A 25 18.06 12.37 3.74
CA ARG A 25 18.95 12.15 4.86
C ARG A 25 19.62 13.45 5.31
N GLU A 26 20.07 14.23 4.35
CA GLU A 26 20.69 15.54 4.64
C GLU A 26 19.67 16.48 5.25
N GLU A 27 18.47 16.54 4.69
CA GLU A 27 17.41 17.40 5.19
C GLU A 27 17.00 17.02 6.61
N ALA A 28 16.92 15.71 6.89
CA ALA A 28 16.56 15.22 8.22
C ALA A 28 17.57 15.64 9.28
N ARG A 29 18.86 15.62 8.93
CA ARG A 29 19.92 16.03 9.86
C ARG A 29 19.82 17.49 10.25
N ALA A 30 19.27 18.31 9.38
CA ALA A 30 19.13 19.75 9.62
C ALA A 30 17.90 20.10 10.44
N LEU A 31 17.01 19.14 10.70
CA LEU A 31 15.76 19.39 11.41
C LEU A 31 15.96 19.46 12.91
N PRO A 32 15.19 20.32 13.61
CA PRO A 32 15.13 20.25 15.08
C PRO A 32 14.67 18.88 15.52
N ARG A 33 15.01 18.50 16.73
CA ARG A 33 14.76 17.15 17.25
C ARG A 33 13.32 16.69 17.06
N LYS A 34 12.34 17.55 17.40
CA LYS A 34 10.93 17.18 17.29
C LYS A 34 10.54 16.90 15.84
N ALA A 35 10.96 17.77 14.92
CA ALA A 35 10.69 17.61 13.50
C ALA A 35 11.43 16.38 12.95
N ALA A 36 12.63 16.10 13.43
CA ALA A 36 13.39 14.92 13.00
C ALA A 36 12.69 13.63 13.41
N MET A 37 12.09 13.59 14.59
CA MET A 37 11.33 12.44 15.03
C MET A 37 10.07 12.25 14.18
N LEU A 38 9.40 13.35 13.87
CA LEU A 38 8.23 13.29 12.98
C LEU A 38 8.65 12.82 11.59
N TYR A 39 9.76 13.32 11.08
CA TYR A 39 10.31 12.89 9.80
C TYR A 39 10.52 11.37 9.78
N ALA A 40 11.13 10.81 10.83
CA ALA A 40 11.38 9.39 10.92
C ALA A 40 10.07 8.58 10.85
N GLY A 41 9.06 9.01 11.61
CA GLY A 41 7.77 8.32 11.63
C GLY A 41 7.06 8.39 10.29
N GLU A 42 7.04 9.57 9.66
CA GLU A 42 6.34 9.73 8.40
C GLU A 42 7.08 9.09 7.23
N SER A 43 8.42 9.05 7.26
CA SER A 43 9.18 8.32 6.24
C SER A 43 8.90 6.81 6.32
N MET A 44 8.70 6.28 7.52
CA MET A 44 8.29 4.89 7.69
C MET A 44 6.89 4.64 7.12
N ARG A 45 5.99 5.60 7.28
CA ARG A 45 4.64 5.48 6.74
C ARG A 45 4.67 5.44 5.22
N VAL A 46 5.43 6.34 4.59
CA VAL A 46 5.59 6.32 3.12
C VAL A 46 6.16 4.98 2.67
N THR A 47 7.22 4.52 3.34
CA THR A 47 7.88 3.26 2.98
C THR A 47 6.90 2.10 3.08
N THR A 48 6.14 2.03 4.18
CA THR A 48 5.19 0.93 4.38
C THR A 48 4.08 0.97 3.32
N ARG A 49 3.55 2.15 3.01
CA ARG A 49 2.56 2.29 1.94
C ARG A 49 3.07 1.73 0.63
N LEU A 50 4.30 2.12 0.27
CA LEU A 50 4.85 1.72 -1.01
C LEU A 50 5.23 0.25 -1.07
N MET A 51 5.70 -0.32 0.03
CA MET A 51 6.00 -1.75 0.08
C MET A 51 4.72 -2.57 -0.06
N GLN A 52 3.66 -2.19 0.62
CA GLN A 52 2.38 -2.87 0.50
C GLN A 52 1.81 -2.72 -0.91
N ALA A 53 1.86 -1.51 -1.45
CA ALA A 53 1.37 -1.24 -2.79
C ALA A 53 2.14 -2.05 -3.83
N ALA A 54 3.47 -2.06 -3.74
CA ALA A 54 4.31 -2.78 -4.68
C ALA A 54 4.06 -4.29 -4.64
N SER A 55 3.95 -4.85 -3.43
CA SER A 55 3.65 -6.27 -3.28
C SER A 55 2.32 -6.63 -3.91
N TRP A 56 1.30 -5.81 -3.64
CA TRP A 56 -0.03 -6.03 -4.21
C TRP A 56 -0.02 -5.98 -5.73
N LEU A 57 0.65 -4.96 -6.28
CA LEU A 57 0.75 -4.79 -7.73
C LEU A 57 1.51 -5.95 -8.40
N LEU A 58 2.57 -6.45 -7.74
CA LEU A 58 3.34 -7.57 -8.28
C LEU A 58 2.52 -8.85 -8.33
N VAL A 59 1.67 -9.10 -7.33
CA VAL A 59 0.76 -10.25 -7.34
C VAL A 59 -0.21 -10.14 -8.50
N GLN A 60 -0.80 -8.96 -8.71
CA GLN A 60 -1.74 -8.77 -9.82
C GLN A 60 -1.07 -8.93 -11.17
N ARG A 61 0.18 -8.48 -11.29
CA ARG A 61 0.95 -8.66 -12.51
C ARG A 61 1.23 -10.14 -12.77
N ALA A 62 1.54 -10.90 -11.73
CA ALA A 62 1.77 -12.33 -11.86
C ALA A 62 0.52 -13.06 -12.38
N VAL A 63 -0.66 -12.65 -11.91
CA VAL A 63 -1.92 -13.20 -12.39
C VAL A 63 -2.10 -12.87 -13.88
N ARG A 64 -1.86 -11.61 -14.24
CA ARG A 64 -2.03 -11.17 -15.62
C ARG A 64 -1.09 -11.90 -16.58
N ASP A 65 0.13 -12.15 -16.14
CA ASP A 65 1.16 -12.79 -16.96
C ASP A 65 1.04 -14.33 -16.97
N GLY A 66 0.08 -14.87 -16.20
CA GLY A 66 -0.12 -16.31 -16.17
C GLY A 66 0.79 -17.06 -15.19
N ASP A 67 1.58 -16.33 -14.41
CA ASP A 67 2.51 -16.94 -13.44
C ASP A 67 1.81 -17.35 -12.14
N MET A 68 0.62 -16.84 -11.91
CA MET A 68 -0.18 -17.15 -10.73
C MET A 68 -1.64 -17.31 -11.13
N ALA A 69 -2.30 -18.34 -10.59
CA ALA A 69 -3.72 -18.52 -10.84
C ALA A 69 -4.53 -17.46 -10.12
N ARG A 70 -5.61 -17.00 -10.74
CA ARG A 70 -6.47 -15.98 -10.18
C ARG A 70 -7.00 -16.37 -8.81
N ASP A 71 -7.40 -17.64 -8.64
CA ASP A 71 -7.92 -18.14 -7.37
C ASP A 71 -6.86 -18.07 -6.26
N ASP A 72 -5.60 -18.36 -6.61
CA ASP A 72 -4.51 -18.29 -5.66
C ASP A 72 -4.27 -16.85 -5.20
N ALA A 73 -4.43 -15.90 -6.11
CA ALA A 73 -4.25 -14.48 -5.80
C ALA A 73 -5.34 -13.93 -4.87
N LEU A 74 -6.46 -14.63 -4.76
CA LEU A 74 -7.53 -14.23 -3.86
C LEU A 74 -7.35 -14.77 -2.44
N ASN A 75 -6.19 -15.37 -2.15
CA ASN A 75 -5.86 -15.80 -0.81
C ASN A 75 -5.71 -14.58 0.10
N GLU A 76 -6.18 -14.72 1.33
CA GLU A 76 -6.20 -13.64 2.32
C GLU A 76 -4.81 -13.01 2.53
N ARG A 77 -3.74 -13.80 2.43
CA ARG A 77 -2.37 -13.31 2.63
C ARG A 77 -1.93 -12.29 1.57
N TYR A 78 -2.65 -12.21 0.43
CA TYR A 78 -2.34 -11.26 -0.63
C TYR A 78 -3.17 -9.99 -0.55
N ARG A 79 -3.99 -9.85 0.47
CA ARG A 79 -4.72 -8.61 0.69
C ARG A 79 -3.77 -7.49 1.05
N LEU A 80 -4.15 -6.28 0.68
CA LEU A 80 -3.39 -5.09 1.04
C LEU A 80 -3.33 -4.98 2.57
N GLY A 81 -2.13 -4.95 3.13
CA GLY A 81 -1.92 -4.96 4.58
C GLY A 81 -1.60 -3.61 5.16
N SER A 82 -1.45 -3.60 6.48
CA SER A 82 -1.06 -2.41 7.26
C SER A 82 -2.00 -1.22 7.09
N ARG A 83 -3.28 -1.48 6.87
CA ARG A 83 -4.26 -0.43 6.57
C ARG A 83 -4.38 0.60 7.68
N GLU A 84 -4.38 0.16 8.93
CA GLU A 84 -4.51 1.06 10.06
C GLU A 84 -3.37 2.07 10.09
N PHE A 85 -2.15 1.60 9.91
CA PHE A 85 -0.97 2.46 9.89
C PHE A 85 -0.93 3.34 8.64
N CYS A 86 -1.19 2.76 7.47
CA CYS A 86 -1.05 3.45 6.20
C CYS A 86 -2.16 4.49 5.96
N LEU A 87 -3.35 4.25 6.47
CA LEU A 87 -4.49 5.17 6.35
C LEU A 87 -4.66 6.06 7.57
N GLY A 88 -3.67 6.09 8.46
CA GLY A 88 -3.73 6.88 9.67
C GLY A 88 -3.81 8.38 9.42
N VAL A 89 -4.21 9.09 10.46
CA VAL A 89 -4.40 10.54 10.39
C VAL A 89 -3.06 11.25 10.22
N THR A 90 -3.04 12.26 9.35
CA THR A 90 -1.86 13.10 9.16
C THR A 90 -1.63 13.97 10.40
N PRO A 91 -0.38 14.02 10.92
CA PRO A 91 -0.08 14.87 12.08
C PRO A 91 -0.31 16.36 11.77
N ASP A 92 -0.71 17.11 12.78
CA ASP A 92 -0.98 18.55 12.64
C ASP A 92 0.26 19.35 12.27
N ASP A 93 1.42 18.93 12.75
CA ASP A 93 2.67 19.67 12.53
C ASP A 93 3.46 19.18 11.31
N ILE A 94 2.77 18.60 10.34
CA ILE A 94 3.37 18.14 9.10
C ILE A 94 4.10 19.27 8.33
N SER A 95 3.69 20.52 8.57
CA SER A 95 4.31 21.66 7.91
C SER A 95 5.77 21.86 8.33
N SER A 96 6.21 21.23 9.42
CA SER A 96 7.61 21.29 9.85
C SER A 96 8.52 20.36 9.04
N LEU A 97 7.94 19.51 8.20
CA LEU A 97 8.69 18.54 7.40
C LEU A 97 9.17 19.15 6.07
N PRO A 98 10.26 18.60 5.51
CA PRO A 98 10.69 19.05 4.18
C PRO A 98 9.58 18.86 3.15
N GLY A 99 9.46 19.82 2.23
CA GLY A 99 8.44 19.77 1.19
C GLY A 99 8.49 18.51 0.34
N ALA A 100 9.70 18.00 0.08
CA ALA A 100 9.86 16.78 -0.71
C ALA A 100 9.22 15.59 -0.01
N LEU A 101 9.37 15.47 1.32
CA LEU A 101 8.73 14.38 2.07
C LEU A 101 7.22 14.55 2.08
N THR A 102 6.74 15.78 2.27
CA THR A 102 5.30 16.06 2.25
C THR A 102 4.68 15.65 0.91
N ASP A 103 5.37 15.94 -0.18
CA ASP A 103 4.92 15.54 -1.52
C ASP A 103 4.82 14.01 -1.63
N LEU A 104 5.82 13.29 -1.14
CA LEU A 104 5.80 11.83 -1.17
C LEU A 104 4.68 11.27 -0.29
N LEU A 105 4.41 11.91 0.84
CA LEU A 105 3.29 11.51 1.70
C LEU A 105 1.96 11.60 0.95
N ILE A 106 1.73 12.69 0.26
CA ILE A 106 0.49 12.89 -0.50
C ILE A 106 0.37 11.86 -1.63
N ARG A 107 1.43 11.70 -2.39
CA ARG A 107 1.42 10.81 -3.55
C ARG A 107 1.28 9.34 -3.13
N SER A 108 1.97 8.93 -2.07
CA SER A 108 1.87 7.57 -1.57
C SER A 108 0.50 7.30 -0.96
N ASP A 109 -0.10 8.28 -0.30
CA ASP A 109 -1.43 8.15 0.24
C ASP A 109 -2.46 7.94 -0.87
N ASN A 110 -2.37 8.75 -1.94
CA ASN A 110 -3.28 8.63 -3.07
C ASN A 110 -3.17 7.26 -3.75
N LEU A 111 -1.95 6.79 -3.95
CA LEU A 111 -1.72 5.48 -4.55
C LEU A 111 -2.25 4.36 -3.66
N TYR A 112 -1.94 4.41 -2.37
CA TYR A 112 -2.35 3.39 -1.42
C TYR A 112 -3.88 3.30 -1.34
N ARG A 113 -4.57 4.45 -1.27
CA ARG A 113 -6.04 4.49 -1.21
C ARG A 113 -6.68 3.93 -2.47
N ARG A 114 -6.09 4.22 -3.62
CA ARG A 114 -6.56 3.67 -4.89
C ARG A 114 -6.45 2.16 -4.89
N ILE A 115 -5.33 1.63 -4.44
CA ILE A 115 -5.10 0.19 -4.37
C ILE A 115 -6.02 -0.45 -3.33
N ALA A 116 -6.25 0.23 -2.20
CA ALA A 116 -7.16 -0.26 -1.17
C ALA A 116 -8.57 -0.47 -1.72
N ARG A 117 -9.04 0.45 -2.56
CA ARG A 117 -10.35 0.32 -3.20
C ARG A 117 -10.38 -0.86 -4.17
N LEU A 118 -9.29 -1.06 -4.92
CA LEU A 118 -9.20 -2.20 -5.83
C LEU A 118 -9.17 -3.52 -5.06
N ASP A 119 -8.43 -3.55 -3.97
CA ASP A 119 -8.35 -4.73 -3.11
C ASP A 119 -9.72 -5.08 -2.54
N ASP A 120 -10.44 -4.09 -2.03
CA ASP A 120 -11.78 -4.29 -1.49
C ASP A 120 -12.74 -4.81 -2.57
N SER A 121 -12.62 -4.28 -3.78
CA SER A 121 -13.46 -4.71 -4.90
C SER A 121 -13.21 -6.18 -5.24
N LEU A 122 -11.94 -6.59 -5.31
CA LEU A 122 -11.59 -7.96 -5.65
C LEU A 122 -12.03 -8.96 -4.57
N PHE A 123 -11.77 -8.63 -3.31
CA PHE A 123 -12.10 -9.54 -2.21
C PHE A 123 -13.56 -9.41 -1.80
N GLY A 124 -14.18 -8.26 -2.03
CA GLY A 124 -15.61 -8.08 -1.83
C GLY A 124 -16.44 -8.94 -2.76
N ASP A 125 -16.03 -8.99 -4.03
CA ASP A 125 -16.69 -9.84 -5.02
C ASP A 125 -16.62 -11.31 -4.61
N GLN A 126 -15.50 -11.75 -4.07
CA GLN A 126 -15.34 -13.10 -3.57
C GLN A 126 -16.26 -13.38 -2.38
N SER A 127 -16.37 -12.43 -1.47
CA SER A 127 -17.22 -12.60 -0.28
C SER A 127 -18.69 -12.57 -0.62
N LEU A 128 -19.06 -11.99 -1.77
CA LEU A 128 -20.44 -11.97 -2.27
C LEU A 128 -20.77 -13.19 -3.11
N ALA A 129 -19.78 -13.99 -3.46
CA ALA A 129 -20.04 -15.23 -4.17
C ALA A 129 -20.96 -16.10 -3.31
N PRO A 130 -21.96 -16.72 -3.95
CA PRO A 130 -22.93 -17.45 -3.18
C PRO A 130 -22.27 -18.48 -2.35
N ALA A 131 -22.60 -18.34 -1.24
CA ALA A 131 -22.17 -19.27 -0.36
C ALA A 131 -22.96 -20.44 -0.57
N GLY A 132 -23.31 -20.21 -1.37
CA GLY A 132 -23.91 -20.76 -1.36
C GLY A 132 -23.14 -21.10 -1.63
N ALA A 133 -22.82 -21.22 -1.85
CA ALA A 133 -22.23 -21.05 -1.93
C ALA A 133 -21.20 -20.88 -1.58
N ARG A 134 -20.71 -20.86 -1.46
CA ARG A 134 -19.84 -20.42 -0.88
C ARG A 134 -19.75 -19.96 0.08
N GLY A 135 -20.65 -20.18 0.24
CA GLY A 135 -20.70 -19.38 1.18
C GLY A 135 -20.81 -19.54 1.88
N GLN A 136 -20.94 -19.93 1.85
CA GLN A 136 -20.81 -19.73 2.55
C GLN A 136 -20.10 -20.26 2.78
N ILE A 137 -19.64 -20.85 2.25
CA ILE A 137 -18.87 -21.02 2.53
C ILE A 137 -18.12 -20.92 2.65
N ASP A 138 -17.99 -20.88 2.37
CA ASP A 138 -17.38 -20.44 2.86
C ASP A 138 -17.38 -20.19 3.52
N ALA A 139 -18.03 -20.25 3.54
CA ALA A 139 -18.00 -19.80 4.35
C ALA A 139 -17.77 -20.40 5.02
N LEU A 140 -17.77 -20.97 4.86
CA LEU A 140 -17.36 -21.26 5.50
C LEU A 140 -16.51 -21.77 5.46
N ALA A 141 -16.30 -22.19 4.86
CA ALA A 141 -15.56 -22.35 4.86
C ALA A 141 -14.92 -22.24 5.00
N GLN A 142 -15.07 -22.02 4.97
CA GLN A 142 -14.66 -21.50 5.31
C GLN A 142 -14.41 -21.39 5.94
N ALA A 143 -15.03 -21.46 5.79
CA ALA A 143 -14.93 -21.13 6.43
C ALA A 143 -14.49 -21.58 6.77
N PHE A 144 -14.44 -22.07 6.28
CA PHE A 144 -14.07 -22.24 6.50
C PHE A 144 -13.33 -22.62 6.27
N GLY A 145 -13.33 -23.23 6.11
CA GLY A 145 -12.82 -23.26 5.92
C GLY A 145 -12.51 -23.56 5.36
N LYS A 146 -12.79 -23.71 5.27
CA LYS A 146 -12.82 -23.58 4.90
C LYS A 146 -12.59 -23.42 4.83
#